data_8e006834388ea3cec7bd74cccee4bd01
#
_entry.id   8e006834388ea3cec7bd74cccee4bd01
#
_cell.length_a   1.000
_cell.length_b   1.000
_cell.length_c   1.000
_cell.angle_alpha   90.00
_cell.angle_beta   90.00
_cell.angle_gamma   90.00
#
_symmetry.space_group_name_H-M   'P 1'
#
loop_
_entity.id
_entity.type
_entity.pdbx_description
1 polymer ?
#
loop_
_entity_poly.entity_id
_entity_poly.type
_entity_poly.pdbx_seq_one_letter_code
_entity_poly.pdbx_strand_id
1 'polypeptide(L)'
;MPLFYEKHIIRLNESLEYLGLDNPFSESFIGERIQILMGKLKKPCLLRIAVATEGLFISSHLQTGKGADLAGRICKIKRHKPKAKSLMDIMLYNKLNQIDRNAEELLLINQDGYTLEGATTNLLSVSGKTIMAPTQESLHGITRQIIQENLPGHWRWESVDIKLADLNSMDEILLCGSGKEVARLVDLQGSKWRPSSNLAFKEIKDIYESAKKEWYKATIGRT
;
A
#
# COMPACT_ATOMS: atom_id res chain seq x y z
N MET A 1 4.86 -19.47 3.55
CA MET A 1 4.07 -18.64 2.60
C MET A 1 4.30 -17.15 2.85
N PRO A 2 4.23 -16.26 1.82
CA PRO A 2 4.23 -14.81 2.00
C PRO A 2 3.02 -14.35 2.81
N LEU A 3 3.20 -13.28 3.58
CA LEU A 3 2.14 -12.68 4.41
C LEU A 3 0.89 -12.33 3.57
N PHE A 4 -0.29 -12.76 4.03
CA PHE A 4 -1.59 -12.56 3.36
C PHE A 4 -1.59 -13.01 1.89
N TYR A 5 -0.95 -14.15 1.60
CA TYR A 5 -0.74 -14.65 0.23
C TYR A 5 -2.03 -14.72 -0.58
N GLU A 6 -3.09 -15.30 -0.03
CA GLU A 6 -4.36 -15.49 -0.70
C GLU A 6 -4.96 -14.15 -1.17
N LYS A 7 -4.92 -13.12 -0.33
CA LYS A 7 -5.40 -11.78 -0.70
C LYS A 7 -4.56 -11.17 -1.84
N HIS A 8 -3.26 -11.45 -1.87
CA HIS A 8 -2.39 -10.99 -2.96
C HIS A 8 -2.70 -11.68 -4.28
N ILE A 9 -3.03 -12.98 -4.27
CA ILE A 9 -3.42 -13.73 -5.48
C ILE A 9 -4.79 -13.26 -5.99
N ILE A 10 -5.76 -13.10 -5.10
CA ILE A 10 -7.08 -12.54 -5.47
C ILE A 10 -6.88 -11.19 -6.18
N ARG A 11 -6.13 -10.26 -5.60
CA ARG A 11 -5.87 -8.95 -6.21
C ARG A 11 -5.08 -9.05 -7.53
N LEU A 12 -4.18 -10.02 -7.68
CA LEU A 12 -3.49 -10.27 -8.95
C LEU A 12 -4.51 -10.60 -10.04
N ASN A 13 -5.43 -11.53 -9.78
CA ASN A 13 -6.47 -11.93 -10.72
C ASN A 13 -7.43 -10.78 -11.04
N GLU A 14 -7.91 -10.05 -10.03
CA GLU A 14 -8.73 -8.83 -10.20
C GLU A 14 -8.02 -7.77 -11.06
N SER A 15 -6.70 -7.60 -10.88
CA SER A 15 -5.91 -6.66 -11.68
C SER A 15 -5.79 -7.10 -13.13
N LEU A 16 -5.58 -8.39 -13.38
CA LEU A 16 -5.52 -8.95 -14.74
C LEU A 16 -6.87 -8.82 -15.43
N GLU A 17 -7.96 -9.22 -14.79
CA GLU A 17 -9.32 -9.08 -15.29
C GLU A 17 -9.64 -7.61 -15.65
N TYR A 18 -9.33 -6.66 -14.75
CA TYR A 18 -9.53 -5.23 -15.00
C TYR A 18 -8.69 -4.71 -16.18
N LEU A 19 -7.57 -5.35 -16.49
CA LEU A 19 -6.72 -5.04 -17.65
C LEU A 19 -7.14 -5.78 -18.91
N GLY A 20 -8.14 -6.69 -18.83
CA GLY A 20 -8.55 -7.55 -19.96
C GLY A 20 -7.51 -8.62 -20.29
N LEU A 21 -6.75 -9.07 -19.28
CA LEU A 21 -5.72 -10.10 -19.42
C LEU A 21 -6.12 -11.38 -18.68
N ASP A 22 -5.81 -12.51 -19.26
CA ASP A 22 -5.96 -13.81 -18.61
C ASP A 22 -4.76 -14.12 -17.72
N ASN A 23 -4.99 -14.90 -16.65
CA ASN A 23 -3.93 -15.48 -15.85
C ASN A 23 -3.73 -16.94 -16.27
N PRO A 24 -2.68 -17.28 -17.04
CA PRO A 24 -2.43 -18.66 -17.47
C PRO A 24 -1.82 -19.53 -16.34
N PHE A 25 -1.52 -18.95 -15.18
CA PHE A 25 -0.84 -19.65 -14.09
C PHE A 25 -1.82 -19.94 -12.96
N SER A 26 -1.93 -21.22 -12.56
CA SER A 26 -2.71 -21.60 -11.38
C SER A 26 -2.08 -21.05 -10.09
N GLU A 27 -2.90 -20.87 -9.05
CA GLU A 27 -2.42 -20.46 -7.74
C GLU A 27 -1.39 -21.43 -7.16
N SER A 28 -1.57 -22.75 -7.35
CA SER A 28 -0.62 -23.77 -6.93
C SER A 28 0.73 -23.61 -7.63
N PHE A 29 0.72 -23.39 -8.94
CA PHE A 29 1.95 -23.15 -9.72
C PHE A 29 2.72 -21.92 -9.20
N ILE A 30 2.01 -20.80 -9.00
CA ILE A 30 2.62 -19.58 -8.42
C ILE A 30 3.18 -19.86 -7.04
N GLY A 31 2.44 -20.56 -6.18
CA GLY A 31 2.84 -20.93 -4.82
C GLY A 31 4.12 -21.77 -4.79
N GLU A 32 4.24 -22.79 -5.64
CA GLU A 32 5.44 -23.63 -5.77
C GLU A 32 6.67 -22.79 -6.16
N ARG A 33 6.53 -21.87 -7.13
CA ARG A 33 7.64 -21.01 -7.57
C ARG A 33 8.09 -20.06 -6.47
N ILE A 34 7.15 -19.54 -5.68
CA ILE A 34 7.45 -18.72 -4.51
C ILE A 34 8.21 -19.55 -3.46
N GLN A 35 7.78 -20.78 -3.16
CA GLN A 35 8.47 -21.62 -2.17
C GLN A 35 9.91 -21.91 -2.57
N ILE A 36 10.16 -22.22 -3.85
CA ILE A 36 11.51 -22.42 -4.39
C ILE A 36 12.37 -21.16 -4.18
N LEU A 37 11.82 -19.97 -4.47
CA LEU A 37 12.54 -18.72 -4.27
C LEU A 37 12.80 -18.47 -2.79
N MET A 38 11.79 -18.63 -1.92
CA MET A 38 11.89 -18.40 -0.48
C MET A 38 12.96 -19.30 0.17
N GLY A 39 13.12 -20.54 -0.28
CA GLY A 39 14.20 -21.44 0.18
C GLY A 39 15.62 -20.91 -0.08
N LYS A 40 15.78 -19.96 -1.00
CA LYS A 40 17.07 -19.32 -1.33
C LYS A 40 17.28 -17.97 -0.61
N LEU A 41 16.24 -17.42 0.00
CA LEU A 41 16.30 -16.09 0.65
C LEU A 41 16.77 -16.23 2.10
N LYS A 42 17.79 -15.44 2.47
CA LYS A 42 18.39 -15.46 3.80
C LYS A 42 17.84 -14.39 4.76
N LYS A 43 17.03 -13.45 4.26
CA LYS A 43 16.53 -12.31 5.03
C LYS A 43 15.06 -12.02 4.66
N PRO A 44 14.27 -11.44 5.57
CA PRO A 44 12.96 -10.92 5.22
C PRO A 44 13.05 -9.95 4.03
N CYS A 45 12.15 -10.11 3.08
CA CYS A 45 12.13 -9.30 1.85
C CYS A 45 10.69 -9.10 1.37
N LEU A 46 10.53 -8.15 0.48
CA LEU A 46 9.31 -7.95 -0.27
C LEU A 46 9.36 -8.79 -1.55
N LEU A 47 8.36 -9.65 -1.76
CA LEU A 47 8.20 -10.38 -3.02
C LEU A 47 7.35 -9.58 -3.99
N ARG A 48 7.74 -9.56 -5.24
CA ARG A 48 6.93 -9.06 -6.36
C ARG A 48 6.58 -10.22 -7.26
N ILE A 49 5.29 -10.39 -7.54
CA ILE A 49 4.75 -11.31 -8.53
C ILE A 49 4.21 -10.46 -9.67
N ALA A 50 4.63 -10.72 -10.88
CA ALA A 50 4.14 -10.06 -12.08
C ALA A 50 3.82 -11.09 -13.17
N VAL A 51 2.66 -10.97 -13.77
CA VAL A 51 2.24 -11.70 -14.96
C VAL A 51 2.34 -10.75 -16.14
N ALA A 52 3.02 -11.17 -17.19
CA ALA A 52 3.16 -10.46 -18.44
C ALA A 52 2.96 -11.42 -19.62
N THR A 53 2.92 -10.90 -20.82
CA THR A 53 2.82 -11.73 -22.04
C THR A 53 3.95 -12.75 -22.16
N GLU A 54 5.14 -12.41 -21.68
CA GLU A 54 6.32 -13.26 -21.71
C GLU A 54 6.34 -14.33 -20.60
N GLY A 55 5.47 -14.22 -19.58
CA GLY A 55 5.38 -15.22 -18.53
C GLY A 55 5.19 -14.69 -17.12
N LEU A 56 5.49 -15.56 -16.15
CA LEU A 56 5.46 -15.26 -14.72
C LEU A 56 6.84 -14.82 -14.22
N PHE A 57 6.90 -13.64 -13.61
CA PHE A 57 8.11 -13.10 -13.00
C PHE A 57 7.93 -12.99 -11.48
N ILE A 58 8.84 -13.59 -10.72
CA ILE A 58 8.88 -13.49 -9.27
C ILE A 58 10.24 -12.97 -8.86
N SER A 59 10.27 -11.86 -8.14
CA SER A 59 11.51 -11.23 -7.68
C SER A 59 11.43 -10.81 -6.22
N SER A 60 12.58 -10.70 -5.56
CA SER A 60 12.71 -10.24 -4.19
C SER A 60 13.35 -8.85 -4.14
N HIS A 61 12.86 -8.02 -3.23
CA HIS A 61 13.31 -6.64 -3.05
C HIS A 61 13.48 -6.34 -1.57
N LEU A 62 14.39 -5.44 -1.23
CA LEU A 62 14.49 -4.90 0.12
C LEU A 62 13.28 -4.00 0.41
N GLN A 63 12.81 -4.02 1.65
CA GLN A 63 11.82 -3.05 2.12
C GLN A 63 12.49 -1.69 2.33
N THR A 64 11.79 -0.62 1.95
CA THR A 64 12.24 0.77 2.12
C THR A 64 11.20 1.56 2.90
N GLY A 65 11.64 2.37 3.88
CA GLY A 65 10.76 3.25 4.66
C GLY A 65 9.70 2.52 5.49
N LYS A 66 9.99 1.29 5.97
CA LYS A 66 9.07 0.51 6.80
C LYS A 66 8.81 1.22 8.12
N GLY A 67 7.53 1.57 8.38
CA GLY A 67 7.10 2.24 9.60
C GLY A 67 7.76 3.59 9.85
N ALA A 68 8.29 4.24 8.80
CA ALA A 68 9.09 5.45 8.88
C ALA A 68 8.23 6.71 8.98
N ASP A 69 8.88 7.77 9.46
CA ASP A 69 8.44 9.15 9.30
C ASP A 69 8.86 9.64 7.92
N LEU A 70 7.92 10.07 7.09
CA LEU A 70 8.15 10.41 5.68
C LEU A 70 7.75 11.85 5.38
N ALA A 71 8.49 12.50 4.49
CA ALA A 71 8.07 13.76 3.87
C ALA A 71 7.20 13.45 2.63
N GLY A 72 6.04 14.09 2.53
CA GLY A 72 5.14 13.98 1.38
C GLY A 72 5.54 14.95 0.27
N ARG A 73 5.80 14.44 -0.93
CA ARG A 73 6.06 15.24 -2.14
C ARG A 73 4.85 15.20 -3.06
N ILE A 74 4.31 16.34 -3.43
CA ILE A 74 3.14 16.41 -4.29
C ILE A 74 3.50 16.03 -5.73
N CYS A 75 2.73 15.08 -6.28
CA CYS A 75 2.92 14.60 -7.64
C CYS A 75 1.60 14.63 -8.42
N LYS A 76 1.48 15.56 -9.39
CA LYS A 76 0.31 15.71 -10.25
C LYS A 76 0.28 14.62 -11.33
N ILE A 77 0.14 13.38 -10.89
CA ILE A 77 0.02 12.20 -11.74
C ILE A 77 -1.11 11.33 -11.20
N LYS A 78 -1.96 10.86 -12.11
CA LYS A 78 -2.92 9.80 -11.90
C LYS A 78 -2.43 8.55 -12.64
N ARG A 79 -2.56 7.37 -12.02
CA ARG A 79 -2.27 6.11 -12.72
C ARG A 79 -3.24 5.88 -13.87
N HIS A 80 -2.74 5.32 -14.95
CA HIS A 80 -3.58 5.00 -16.12
C HIS A 80 -4.71 4.02 -15.76
N LYS A 81 -4.41 3.00 -14.97
CA LYS A 81 -5.36 1.99 -14.49
C LYS A 81 -5.26 1.89 -12.96
N PRO A 82 -5.85 2.85 -12.20
CA PRO A 82 -5.58 2.97 -10.77
C PRO A 82 -6.06 1.76 -9.94
N LYS A 83 -7.07 1.04 -10.40
CA LYS A 83 -7.59 -0.17 -9.72
C LYS A 83 -6.74 -1.42 -9.97
N ALA A 84 -5.85 -1.42 -10.97
CA ALA A 84 -4.92 -2.52 -11.23
C ALA A 84 -3.56 -2.27 -10.59
N LYS A 85 -2.94 -3.31 -10.02
CA LYS A 85 -1.55 -3.29 -9.61
C LYS A 85 -0.64 -3.50 -10.83
N SER A 86 -0.50 -2.46 -11.65
CA SER A 86 0.24 -2.48 -12.92
C SER A 86 1.63 -1.90 -12.80
N LEU A 87 2.54 -2.34 -13.69
CA LEU A 87 3.89 -1.77 -13.88
C LEU A 87 3.95 -0.77 -15.03
N MET A 88 2.82 -0.42 -15.64
CA MET A 88 2.77 0.39 -16.87
C MET A 88 2.98 1.89 -16.65
N ASP A 89 3.03 2.38 -15.41
CA ASP A 89 3.15 3.81 -15.10
C ASP A 89 4.62 4.27 -15.11
N ILE A 90 5.29 4.21 -16.27
CA ILE A 90 6.72 4.52 -16.43
C ILE A 90 7.07 5.93 -15.90
N MET A 91 6.23 6.93 -16.17
CA MET A 91 6.45 8.30 -15.68
C MET A 91 6.49 8.38 -14.15
N LEU A 92 5.63 7.61 -13.49
CA LEU A 92 5.61 7.55 -12.05
C LEU A 92 6.86 6.87 -11.49
N TYR A 93 7.31 5.78 -12.11
CA TYR A 93 8.55 5.10 -11.71
C TYR A 93 9.78 5.99 -11.90
N ASN A 94 9.84 6.78 -12.97
CA ASN A 94 10.92 7.74 -13.17
C ASN A 94 10.96 8.82 -12.07
N LYS A 95 9.80 9.31 -11.61
CA LYS A 95 9.73 10.23 -10.47
C LYS A 95 10.11 9.58 -9.16
N LEU A 96 9.72 8.32 -8.93
CA LEU A 96 10.11 7.56 -7.74
C LEU A 96 11.63 7.33 -7.63
N ASN A 97 12.34 7.31 -8.75
CA ASN A 97 13.81 7.20 -8.77
C ASN A 97 14.52 8.54 -8.42
N GLN A 98 13.76 9.63 -8.29
CA GLN A 98 14.30 10.97 -7.98
C GLN A 98 14.17 11.34 -6.50
N ILE A 99 13.57 10.48 -5.68
CA ILE A 99 13.36 10.71 -4.25
C ILE A 99 14.06 9.63 -3.40
N ASP A 100 14.39 9.99 -2.16
CA ASP A 100 14.80 8.99 -1.17
C ASP A 100 13.58 8.26 -0.59
N ARG A 101 13.31 7.07 -1.09
CA ARG A 101 12.17 6.25 -0.69
C ARG A 101 12.19 5.78 0.76
N ASN A 102 13.29 5.98 1.49
CA ASN A 102 13.34 5.76 2.94
C ASN A 102 12.82 6.96 3.73
N ALA A 103 12.93 8.16 3.19
CA ALA A 103 12.58 9.42 3.84
C ALA A 103 11.39 10.14 3.18
N GLU A 104 11.01 9.75 1.97
CA GLU A 104 10.00 10.47 1.17
C GLU A 104 8.97 9.53 0.53
N GLU A 105 7.77 10.07 0.27
CA GLU A 105 6.74 9.43 -0.55
C GLU A 105 6.11 10.45 -1.49
N LEU A 106 5.85 10.05 -2.75
CA LEU A 106 5.09 10.87 -3.69
C LEU A 106 3.60 10.74 -3.39
N LEU A 107 2.91 11.84 -3.09
CA LEU A 107 1.46 11.89 -2.99
C LEU A 107 0.86 12.20 -4.36
N LEU A 108 0.12 11.26 -4.92
CA LEU A 108 -0.53 11.40 -6.20
C LEU A 108 -1.80 12.23 -6.04
N ILE A 109 -1.95 13.24 -6.91
CA ILE A 109 -3.16 14.04 -6.99
C ILE A 109 -3.65 14.10 -8.44
N ASN A 110 -4.96 14.16 -8.63
CA ASN A 110 -5.56 14.35 -9.95
C ASN A 110 -5.60 15.83 -10.36
N GLN A 111 -6.14 16.11 -11.55
CA GLN A 111 -6.23 17.46 -12.10
C GLN A 111 -7.16 18.37 -11.28
N ASP A 112 -8.17 17.81 -10.61
CA ASP A 112 -9.14 18.52 -9.78
C ASP A 112 -8.63 18.78 -8.36
N GLY A 113 -7.38 18.36 -8.06
CA GLY A 113 -6.73 18.56 -6.78
C GLY A 113 -7.13 17.55 -5.70
N TYR A 114 -7.81 16.44 -6.05
CA TYR A 114 -8.08 15.37 -5.10
C TYR A 114 -6.84 14.50 -4.89
N THR A 115 -6.61 14.14 -3.63
CA THR A 115 -5.57 13.19 -3.23
C THR A 115 -6.01 11.77 -3.54
N LEU A 116 -5.15 10.99 -4.14
CA LEU A 116 -5.47 9.63 -4.61
C LEU A 116 -4.82 8.57 -3.70
N GLU A 117 -3.52 8.50 -3.71
CA GLU A 117 -2.73 7.53 -2.97
C GLU A 117 -1.27 7.98 -2.91
N GLY A 118 -0.42 7.29 -2.17
CA GLY A 118 1.03 7.38 -2.36
C GLY A 118 1.47 6.58 -3.59
N ALA A 119 2.59 6.93 -4.19
CA ALA A 119 3.09 6.21 -5.36
C ALA A 119 3.35 4.72 -5.09
N THR A 120 3.63 4.36 -3.82
CA THR A 120 3.86 2.97 -3.41
C THR A 120 2.93 2.50 -2.28
N THR A 121 2.02 3.37 -1.82
CA THR A 121 1.18 3.19 -0.63
C THR A 121 -0.26 3.66 -0.88
N ASN A 122 -1.19 3.27 -0.02
CA ASN A 122 -2.48 3.96 0.10
C ASN A 122 -2.37 5.10 1.12
N LEU A 123 -3.19 6.12 0.93
CA LEU A 123 -3.32 7.27 1.82
C LEU A 123 -4.48 7.03 2.79
N LEU A 124 -4.26 7.33 4.08
CA LEU A 124 -5.28 7.39 5.12
C LEU A 124 -5.15 8.74 5.83
N SER A 125 -6.16 9.58 5.73
CA SER A 125 -6.22 10.85 6.44
C SER A 125 -7.04 10.69 7.70
N VAL A 126 -6.59 11.26 8.82
CA VAL A 126 -7.20 11.07 10.13
C VAL A 126 -7.63 12.41 10.72
N SER A 127 -8.86 12.48 11.20
CA SER A 127 -9.37 13.58 12.00
C SER A 127 -10.16 13.01 13.18
N GLY A 128 -9.71 13.30 14.42
CA GLY A 128 -10.24 12.69 15.63
C GLY A 128 -10.17 11.18 15.60
N LYS A 129 -11.32 10.52 15.62
CA LYS A 129 -11.48 9.06 15.52
C LYS A 129 -12.02 8.61 14.16
N THR A 130 -11.93 9.46 13.14
CA THR A 130 -12.34 9.14 11.78
C THR A 130 -11.12 8.96 10.88
N ILE A 131 -11.07 7.82 10.21
CA ILE A 131 -10.10 7.50 9.16
C ILE A 131 -10.81 7.66 7.81
N MET A 132 -10.26 8.51 6.98
CA MET A 132 -10.76 8.79 5.63
C MET A 132 -9.80 8.25 4.59
N ALA A 133 -10.31 7.51 3.62
CA ALA A 133 -9.51 6.90 2.57
C ALA A 133 -10.11 7.14 1.17
N PRO A 134 -9.31 7.57 0.18
CA PRO A 134 -9.76 7.76 -1.19
C PRO A 134 -10.32 6.47 -1.80
N THR A 135 -11.32 6.58 -2.67
CA THR A 135 -12.03 5.43 -3.23
C THR A 135 -11.92 5.26 -4.73
N GLN A 136 -12.02 6.35 -5.48
CA GLN A 136 -12.29 6.23 -6.92
C GLN A 136 -11.05 5.94 -7.75
N GLU A 137 -9.96 6.63 -7.52
CA GLU A 137 -8.77 6.62 -8.37
C GLU A 137 -7.54 6.09 -7.63
N SER A 138 -7.76 5.13 -6.72
CA SER A 138 -6.70 4.50 -5.93
C SER A 138 -6.78 2.98 -5.95
N LEU A 139 -5.65 2.32 -5.75
CA LEU A 139 -5.58 0.88 -5.61
C LEU A 139 -6.19 0.44 -4.27
N HIS A 140 -6.99 -0.63 -4.30
CA HIS A 140 -7.42 -1.31 -3.07
C HIS A 140 -6.28 -2.16 -2.52
N GLY A 141 -5.42 -1.54 -1.69
CA GLY A 141 -4.22 -2.19 -1.15
C GLY A 141 -4.54 -3.19 -0.05
N ILE A 142 -3.81 -4.30 -0.01
CA ILE A 142 -4.03 -5.37 0.98
C ILE A 142 -3.80 -4.85 2.41
N THR A 143 -2.76 -4.05 2.66
CA THR A 143 -2.52 -3.47 3.99
C THR A 143 -3.68 -2.59 4.45
N ARG A 144 -4.23 -1.74 3.55
CA ARG A 144 -5.42 -0.93 3.80
C ARG A 144 -6.62 -1.81 4.16
N GLN A 145 -6.85 -2.87 3.40
CA GLN A 145 -7.95 -3.82 3.64
C GLN A 145 -7.81 -4.49 5.01
N ILE A 146 -6.62 -4.99 5.36
CA ILE A 146 -6.35 -5.62 6.66
C ILE A 146 -6.59 -4.63 7.82
N ILE A 147 -6.16 -3.38 7.69
CA ILE A 147 -6.42 -2.35 8.70
C ILE A 147 -7.93 -2.15 8.86
N GLN A 148 -8.66 -1.98 7.77
CA GLN A 148 -10.10 -1.73 7.79
C GLN A 148 -10.88 -2.90 8.40
N GLU A 149 -10.53 -4.15 8.06
CA GLU A 149 -11.16 -5.37 8.57
C GLU A 149 -10.95 -5.57 10.09
N ASN A 150 -9.86 -5.07 10.64
CA ASN A 150 -9.48 -5.24 12.05
C ASN A 150 -9.63 -3.96 12.88
N LEU A 151 -10.33 -2.96 12.34
CA LEU A 151 -10.48 -1.68 13.01
C LEU A 151 -11.43 -1.79 14.21
N PRO A 152 -11.03 -1.41 15.44
CA PRO A 152 -11.92 -1.42 16.59
C PRO A 152 -13.12 -0.49 16.44
N GLY A 153 -14.25 -0.82 17.08
CA GLY A 153 -15.52 -0.09 16.92
C GLY A 153 -15.53 1.37 17.39
N HIS A 154 -14.47 1.83 18.06
CA HIS A 154 -14.32 3.25 18.42
C HIS A 154 -13.69 4.09 17.28
N TRP A 155 -13.22 3.47 16.20
CA TRP A 155 -12.83 4.12 14.95
C TRP A 155 -13.97 4.13 13.96
N ARG A 156 -14.10 5.21 13.23
CA ARG A 156 -14.99 5.33 12.08
C ARG A 156 -14.16 5.29 10.80
N TRP A 157 -14.58 4.46 9.83
CA TRP A 157 -14.00 4.43 8.50
C TRP A 157 -14.91 5.14 7.51
N GLU A 158 -14.35 6.09 6.77
CA GLU A 158 -15.05 6.77 5.69
C GLU A 158 -14.30 6.60 4.36
N SER A 159 -15.06 6.18 3.37
CA SER A 159 -14.57 6.08 1.99
C SER A 159 -14.93 7.37 1.26
N VAL A 160 -13.99 8.32 1.20
CA VAL A 160 -14.24 9.68 0.70
C VAL A 160 -13.00 10.26 0.03
N ASP A 161 -13.23 10.95 -1.09
CA ASP A 161 -12.15 11.64 -1.79
C ASP A 161 -11.89 13.02 -1.15
N ILE A 162 -10.63 13.31 -0.81
CA ILE A 162 -10.20 14.50 -0.06
C ILE A 162 -9.35 15.38 -0.97
N LYS A 163 -9.63 16.67 -1.00
CA LYS A 163 -8.77 17.63 -1.70
C LYS A 163 -7.45 17.83 -0.97
N LEU A 164 -6.41 18.11 -1.72
CA LEU A 164 -5.08 18.41 -1.17
C LEU A 164 -5.13 19.55 -0.13
N ALA A 165 -5.97 20.57 -0.36
CA ALA A 165 -6.14 21.69 0.57
C ALA A 165 -6.68 21.25 1.93
N ASP A 166 -7.57 20.27 1.95
CA ASP A 166 -8.23 19.78 3.16
C ASP A 166 -7.31 18.92 4.02
N LEU A 167 -6.20 18.41 3.45
CA LEU A 167 -5.18 17.72 4.24
C LEU A 167 -4.56 18.60 5.33
N ASN A 168 -4.62 19.94 5.18
CA ASN A 168 -4.12 20.87 6.20
C ASN A 168 -4.90 20.83 7.51
N SER A 169 -6.13 20.32 7.52
CA SER A 169 -6.98 20.17 8.70
C SER A 169 -6.92 18.78 9.33
N MET A 170 -6.16 17.87 8.76
CA MET A 170 -6.04 16.50 9.28
C MET A 170 -5.06 16.44 10.46
N ASP A 171 -5.40 15.66 11.48
CA ASP A 171 -4.55 15.43 12.64
C ASP A 171 -3.32 14.59 12.29
N GLU A 172 -3.53 13.55 11.46
CA GLU A 172 -2.48 12.67 10.97
C GLU A 172 -2.76 12.27 9.51
N ILE A 173 -1.67 12.05 8.77
CA ILE A 173 -1.74 11.45 7.43
C ILE A 173 -0.85 10.20 7.45
N LEU A 174 -1.48 9.04 7.25
CA LEU A 174 -0.82 7.77 7.28
C LEU A 174 -0.71 7.19 5.87
N LEU A 175 0.33 6.40 5.68
CA LEU A 175 0.63 5.71 4.44
C LEU A 175 0.69 4.21 4.72
N CYS A 176 -0.03 3.39 3.97
CA CYS A 176 -0.02 1.96 4.19
C CYS A 176 0.19 1.15 2.91
N GLY A 177 0.98 0.09 3.01
CA GLY A 177 1.29 -0.80 1.89
C GLY A 177 2.27 -1.90 2.28
N SER A 178 2.34 -2.98 1.51
CA SER A 178 3.15 -4.16 1.85
C SER A 178 4.63 -3.85 2.08
N GLY A 179 5.18 -2.84 1.39
CA GLY A 179 6.58 -2.45 1.54
C GLY A 179 6.85 -1.55 2.75
N LYS A 180 6.00 -0.56 2.97
CA LYS A 180 6.13 0.42 4.06
C LYS A 180 5.39 0.01 5.33
N GLU A 181 4.52 -1.01 5.26
CA GLU A 181 3.57 -1.41 6.28
C GLU A 181 2.67 -0.22 6.67
N VAL A 182 2.76 0.28 7.88
CA VAL A 182 2.12 1.54 8.30
C VAL A 182 3.23 2.55 8.57
N ALA A 183 3.28 3.61 7.77
CA ALA A 183 4.17 4.75 7.91
C ALA A 183 3.32 6.01 8.07
N ARG A 184 3.90 7.15 8.44
CA ARG A 184 3.18 8.42 8.55
C ARG A 184 3.92 9.54 7.85
N LEU A 185 3.18 10.55 7.43
CA LEU A 185 3.76 11.82 7.03
C LEU A 185 4.07 12.67 8.25
N VAL A 186 5.21 13.35 8.21
CA VAL A 186 5.60 14.37 9.20
C VAL A 186 5.77 15.74 8.56
N ASP A 187 5.79 15.80 7.24
CA ASP A 187 5.88 17.00 6.43
C ASP A 187 5.11 16.83 5.14
N LEU A 188 4.54 17.91 4.61
CA LEU A 188 3.86 17.96 3.33
C LEU A 188 4.37 19.14 2.53
N GLN A 189 4.98 18.85 1.38
CA GLN A 189 5.58 19.84 0.49
C GLN A 189 4.57 20.94 0.11
N GLY A 190 5.03 22.20 0.20
CA GLY A 190 4.21 23.36 -0.15
C GLY A 190 3.13 23.71 0.87
N SER A 191 3.15 23.06 2.04
CA SER A 191 2.21 23.25 3.13
C SER A 191 2.94 23.52 4.44
N LYS A 192 2.24 24.19 5.39
CA LYS A 192 2.69 24.32 6.79
C LYS A 192 2.16 23.17 7.66
N TRP A 193 1.44 22.23 7.08
CA TRP A 193 0.89 21.12 7.81
C TRP A 193 1.98 20.31 8.53
N ARG A 194 1.68 19.94 9.74
CA ARG A 194 2.42 18.98 10.55
C ARG A 194 1.40 18.15 11.32
N PRO A 195 1.69 16.89 11.65
CA PRO A 195 0.78 16.08 12.45
C PRO A 195 0.60 16.74 13.84
N SER A 196 -0.66 16.91 14.25
CA SER A 196 -1.02 17.39 15.58
C SER A 196 -1.08 16.27 16.63
N SER A 197 -1.04 15.02 16.16
CA SER A 197 -1.11 13.79 16.95
C SER A 197 -0.18 12.70 16.39
N ASN A 198 -0.04 11.62 17.15
CA ASN A 198 0.56 10.37 16.72
C ASN A 198 -0.22 9.14 17.24
N LEU A 199 -1.42 9.36 17.75
CA LEU A 199 -2.24 8.33 18.38
C LEU A 199 -2.78 7.35 17.36
N ALA A 200 -3.30 7.87 16.23
CA ALA A 200 -3.79 7.02 15.15
C ALA A 200 -2.67 6.19 14.53
N PHE A 201 -1.51 6.79 14.29
CA PHE A 201 -0.35 6.07 13.78
C PHE A 201 0.03 4.87 14.65
N LYS A 202 0.15 5.08 15.96
CA LYS A 202 0.50 4.01 16.92
C LYS A 202 -0.55 2.91 16.91
N GLU A 203 -1.82 3.28 17.08
CA GLU A 203 -2.92 2.31 17.19
C GLU A 203 -3.12 1.51 15.88
N ILE A 204 -3.11 2.18 14.74
CA ILE A 204 -3.27 1.51 13.43
C ILE A 204 -2.07 0.61 13.12
N LYS A 205 -0.87 1.01 13.50
CA LYS A 205 0.32 0.16 13.40
C LYS A 205 0.18 -1.09 14.25
N ASP A 206 -0.29 -0.96 15.51
CA ASP A 206 -0.48 -2.10 16.42
C ASP A 206 -1.58 -3.04 15.91
N ILE A 207 -2.66 -2.50 15.34
CA ILE A 207 -3.72 -3.28 14.67
C ILE A 207 -3.11 -4.14 13.55
N TYR A 208 -2.33 -3.53 12.67
CA TYR A 208 -1.70 -4.24 11.56
C TYR A 208 -0.68 -5.29 12.03
N GLU A 209 0.13 -4.97 13.03
CA GLU A 209 1.09 -5.92 13.62
C GLU A 209 0.38 -7.12 14.28
N SER A 210 -0.76 -6.88 14.95
CA SER A 210 -1.58 -7.93 15.54
C SER A 210 -2.18 -8.84 14.47
N ALA A 211 -2.74 -8.29 13.41
CA ALA A 211 -3.26 -9.05 12.28
C ALA A 211 -2.18 -9.91 11.60
N LYS A 212 -0.94 -9.41 11.47
CA LYS A 212 0.19 -10.21 10.97
C LYS A 212 0.49 -11.41 11.89
N LYS A 213 0.53 -11.18 13.22
CA LYS A 213 0.80 -12.24 14.20
C LYS A 213 -0.29 -13.33 14.15
N GLU A 214 -1.55 -12.93 14.04
CA GLU A 214 -2.67 -13.88 13.93
C GLU A 214 -2.59 -14.69 12.64
N TRP A 215 -2.30 -14.02 11.52
CA TRP A 215 -2.11 -14.71 10.24
C TRP A 215 -0.97 -15.74 10.31
N TYR A 216 0.18 -15.40 10.90
CA TYR A 216 1.29 -16.33 11.07
C TYR A 216 0.89 -17.54 11.92
N LYS A 217 0.20 -17.35 13.06
CA LYS A 217 -0.29 -18.44 13.90
C LYS A 217 -1.21 -19.37 13.14
N ALA A 218 -2.17 -18.82 12.39
CA ALA A 218 -3.12 -19.59 11.60
C ALA A 218 -2.46 -20.38 10.45
N THR A 219 -1.36 -19.86 9.89
CA THR A 219 -0.64 -20.47 8.77
C THR A 219 0.31 -21.58 9.26
N ILE A 220 1.05 -21.37 10.36
CA ILE A 220 1.98 -22.38 10.92
C ILE A 220 1.21 -23.55 11.53
N GLY A 221 0.04 -23.31 12.12
CA GLY A 221 -0.80 -24.39 12.69
C GLY A 221 -1.47 -25.29 11.65
N ARG A 222 -1.30 -25.02 10.35
CA ARG A 222 -1.81 -25.83 9.23
C ARG A 222 -0.73 -26.65 8.52
N THR A 223 0.53 -26.50 8.91
CA THR A 223 1.68 -27.29 8.43
C THR A 223 2.09 -28.33 9.45
#